data_76ce4ab3fd7bded5cc4b5df4678f316a
#
_entry.id   76ce4ab3fd7bded5cc4b5df4678f316a
#
_cell.length_a   1.000
_cell.length_b   1.000
_cell.length_c   1.000
_cell.angle_alpha   90.00
_cell.angle_beta   90.00
_cell.angle_gamma   90.00
#
_symmetry.space_group_name_H-M   'P 1'
#
loop_
_entity.id
_entity.type
_entity.pdbx_description
1 polymer ?
#
loop_
_entity_poly.entity_id
_entity_poly.type
_entity_poly.pdbx_seq_one_letter_code
_entity_poly.pdbx_strand_id
1 'polypeptide(L)'
;MSDEGPGSTVTLDALHSELMRAHWLDVWPEALAVWSPYVQLHQPAWCLTYEDEKRESLAGSFAMIRLVDHTIVVSLRQIAEKNLQPFAKEILAHEIGHHVYCPGDLTDNARLLARIRIGLPTCEHVAPHVSNLYSDLMINDWLQRAAGLDIAGVYRRLHVDTNCSLWRLYMQIYEVLWRLPERSLVGRIADPAPSSTASRNMKKRSASEKTNQVEHDPIDDARFRQDAQLGARLVRSYSKEWLAGASRFAALCLPYVIRTEEQRMKRWLAAWNDTRDAGKDGFPEGLAAIDDDEMAGAPHPAEDPALSGLDPDSQQNEAAAESDADGNPRGRVAADASGQKTERLYRDPFAYRELLKASGATLDERELAARYYRERALPHVIPFPTHKPTPQHESILEGLDTWDVSSPLEEIDWFQSLLVSPVVVPGVTTRTRLYGEGAGGDPRPTPYDLYLGVDCSGSMGDPAARLSYPVLAGAVMLLSALRAGSKVKVVLSGEPGSTIAMPGFSRDDSLAMRTLVNYLGTGFSFGIHRLAETFGADWSSTRPTHILVLSDHDMFSMLEQKQGKSTGWDVASAAVARCGGGATFLLQLSQSTRTRSAEQLARMKAIGWNVELVDSMDELVEFARRFSRTRYGR
;
A
#
# COMPACT_ATOMS: atom_id res chain seq x y z
N MET A 1 17.74 65.99 -3.84
CA MET A 1 16.61 65.08 -3.49
C MET A 1 17.01 63.73 -4.01
N SER A 2 17.57 62.93 -3.15
CA SER A 2 18.13 61.61 -3.41
C SER A 2 17.00 60.58 -3.34
N ASP A 3 16.88 59.85 -4.43
CA ASP A 3 15.99 58.72 -4.66
C ASP A 3 16.52 57.51 -3.89
N GLU A 4 15.94 57.21 -2.72
CA GLU A 4 16.20 55.97 -2.02
C GLU A 4 15.25 54.90 -2.58
N GLY A 5 15.78 54.04 -3.46
CA GLY A 5 15.08 52.94 -4.09
C GLY A 5 14.77 51.80 -3.10
N PRO A 6 13.73 50.97 -3.38
CA PRO A 6 13.25 49.88 -2.51
C PRO A 6 14.16 48.63 -2.48
N GLY A 7 15.45 48.78 -2.77
CA GLY A 7 16.39 47.65 -2.90
C GLY A 7 17.07 47.18 -1.62
N SER A 8 16.99 47.93 -0.51
CA SER A 8 17.78 47.57 0.69
C SER A 8 17.10 46.66 1.69
N THR A 9 15.78 46.64 1.74
CA THR A 9 15.01 45.74 2.63
C THR A 9 15.00 44.28 2.15
N VAL A 10 14.90 44.08 0.85
CA VAL A 10 14.89 42.73 0.24
C VAL A 10 16.24 42.02 0.40
N THR A 11 17.35 42.74 0.40
CA THR A 11 18.71 42.21 0.56
C THR A 11 19.03 41.82 2.01
N LEU A 12 18.50 42.53 3.00
CA LEU A 12 18.68 42.21 4.41
C LEU A 12 17.88 40.95 4.85
N ASP A 13 16.65 40.81 4.37
CA ASP A 13 15.82 39.63 4.65
C ASP A 13 16.39 38.37 3.98
N ALA A 14 16.91 38.46 2.77
CA ALA A 14 17.56 37.37 2.08
C ALA A 14 18.86 36.93 2.79
N LEU A 15 19.67 37.88 3.23
CA LEU A 15 20.90 37.58 4.00
C LEU A 15 20.58 36.92 5.35
N HIS A 16 19.54 37.37 6.05
CA HIS A 16 19.10 36.80 7.30
C HIS A 16 18.62 35.34 7.13
N SER A 17 17.85 35.09 6.07
CA SER A 17 17.37 33.75 5.73
C SER A 17 18.51 32.78 5.40
N GLU A 18 19.52 33.22 4.66
CA GLU A 18 20.71 32.42 4.34
C GLU A 18 21.58 32.14 5.58
N LEU A 19 21.74 33.09 6.47
CA LEU A 19 22.47 32.88 7.74
C LEU A 19 21.73 31.89 8.63
N MET A 20 20.41 31.96 8.69
CA MET A 20 19.58 31.00 9.42
C MET A 20 19.70 29.59 8.80
N ARG A 21 19.64 29.48 7.47
CA ARG A 21 19.84 28.20 6.78
C ARG A 21 21.21 27.60 7.09
N ALA A 22 22.27 28.38 7.05
CA ALA A 22 23.62 27.93 7.36
C ALA A 22 23.70 27.42 8.80
N HIS A 23 23.15 28.15 9.76
CA HIS A 23 23.11 27.74 11.17
C HIS A 23 22.34 26.41 11.36
N TRP A 24 21.17 26.26 10.75
CA TRP A 24 20.36 25.05 10.85
C TRP A 24 21.05 23.85 10.18
N LEU A 25 21.79 24.10 9.11
CA LEU A 25 22.60 23.08 8.45
C LEU A 25 23.78 22.61 9.32
N ASP A 26 24.40 23.53 10.05
CA ASP A 26 25.47 23.20 11.01
C ASP A 26 24.94 22.35 12.19
N VAL A 27 23.69 22.54 12.60
CA VAL A 27 23.02 21.78 13.67
C VAL A 27 22.57 20.39 13.19
N TRP A 28 22.39 20.18 11.87
CA TRP A 28 21.86 18.94 11.31
C TRP A 28 22.57 17.65 11.77
N PRO A 29 23.93 17.56 11.76
CA PRO A 29 24.61 16.37 12.26
C PRO A 29 24.36 16.08 13.75
N GLU A 30 24.20 17.14 14.56
CA GLU A 30 23.89 17.00 15.97
C GLU A 30 22.47 16.47 16.19
N ALA A 31 21.50 16.92 15.38
CA ALA A 31 20.12 16.43 15.44
C ALA A 31 20.02 14.95 15.03
N LEU A 32 20.76 14.51 14.01
CA LEU A 32 20.87 13.09 13.67
C LEU A 32 21.46 12.26 14.82
N ALA A 33 22.54 12.76 15.43
CA ALA A 33 23.23 12.06 16.52
C ALA A 33 22.39 11.90 17.80
N VAL A 34 21.30 12.69 17.96
CA VAL A 34 20.35 12.55 19.08
C VAL A 34 19.73 11.15 19.07
N TRP A 35 19.41 10.60 17.90
CA TRP A 35 18.78 9.29 17.77
C TRP A 35 19.80 8.16 17.72
N SER A 36 20.77 8.27 16.86
CA SER A 36 21.86 7.31 16.74
C SER A 36 22.98 7.86 15.86
N PRO A 37 24.25 7.57 16.15
CA PRO A 37 25.38 7.94 15.28
C PRO A 37 25.34 7.25 13.91
N TYR A 38 24.46 6.27 13.72
CA TYR A 38 24.32 5.50 12.46
C TYR A 38 23.14 5.96 11.60
N VAL A 39 22.30 6.87 12.08
CA VAL A 39 21.19 7.43 11.28
C VAL A 39 21.76 8.28 10.15
N GLN A 40 21.37 7.96 8.93
CA GLN A 40 21.76 8.70 7.74
C GLN A 40 20.52 9.11 6.97
N LEU A 41 20.29 10.41 6.90
CA LEU A 41 19.24 11.03 6.08
C LEU A 41 19.86 12.10 5.21
N HIS A 42 19.21 12.37 4.07
CA HIS A 42 19.58 13.51 3.25
C HIS A 42 19.37 14.83 4.01
N GLN A 43 20.12 15.85 3.62
CA GLN A 43 19.92 17.19 4.17
C GLN A 43 18.48 17.64 3.94
N PRO A 44 17.88 18.39 4.89
CA PRO A 44 16.53 18.92 4.74
C PRO A 44 16.35 19.80 3.50
N ALA A 45 15.16 19.76 2.91
CA ALA A 45 14.73 20.72 1.91
C ALA A 45 14.29 22.02 2.62
N TRP A 46 14.97 23.13 2.33
CA TRP A 46 14.74 24.41 2.98
C TRP A 46 13.79 25.26 2.16
N CYS A 47 12.69 25.70 2.76
CA CYS A 47 11.75 26.64 2.18
C CYS A 47 12.02 28.04 2.75
N LEU A 48 12.48 28.96 1.90
CA LEU A 48 12.75 30.35 2.28
C LEU A 48 11.55 31.26 1.95
N THR A 49 10.75 30.84 0.98
CA THR A 49 9.61 31.60 0.46
C THR A 49 8.32 30.78 0.52
N TYR A 50 7.18 31.45 0.40
CA TYR A 50 5.88 30.77 0.27
C TYR A 50 5.78 29.90 -1.00
N GLU A 51 6.46 30.29 -2.08
CA GLU A 51 6.52 29.51 -3.32
C GLU A 51 7.25 28.17 -3.11
N ASP A 52 8.33 28.19 -2.30
CA ASP A 52 9.04 26.97 -1.93
C ASP A 52 8.14 26.03 -1.11
N GLU A 53 7.45 26.58 -0.10
CA GLU A 53 6.50 25.80 0.71
C GLU A 53 5.42 25.13 -0.15
N LYS A 54 4.90 25.85 -1.14
CA LYS A 54 3.89 25.32 -2.05
C LYS A 54 4.46 24.23 -2.96
N ARG A 55 5.69 24.40 -3.44
CA ARG A 55 6.39 23.40 -4.27
C ARG A 55 6.62 22.12 -3.50
N GLU A 56 7.06 22.21 -2.25
CA GLU A 56 7.29 21.08 -1.35
C GLU A 56 6.00 20.55 -0.68
N SER A 57 4.85 21.14 -0.99
CA SER A 57 3.55 20.81 -0.41
C SER A 57 3.49 20.97 1.12
N LEU A 58 4.28 21.86 1.68
CA LEU A 58 4.26 22.19 3.11
C LEU A 58 3.04 23.05 3.41
N ALA A 59 1.90 22.43 3.72
CA ALA A 59 0.64 23.13 3.93
C ALA A 59 0.42 23.43 5.43
N GLY A 60 0.81 24.64 5.85
CA GLY A 60 0.45 25.14 7.19
C GLY A 60 1.36 24.72 8.34
N SER A 61 2.14 23.64 8.23
CA SER A 61 3.19 23.28 9.17
C SER A 61 4.49 24.03 8.87
N PHE A 62 5.33 24.25 9.87
CA PHE A 62 6.66 24.87 9.68
C PHE A 62 7.77 23.84 9.39
N ALA A 63 7.54 22.57 9.69
CA ALA A 63 8.37 21.44 9.33
C ALA A 63 7.51 20.22 9.07
N MET A 64 8.01 19.25 8.32
CA MET A 64 7.40 17.95 8.09
C MET A 64 8.42 16.96 7.56
N ILE A 65 8.16 15.68 7.71
CA ILE A 65 8.85 14.61 6.98
C ILE A 65 7.92 13.98 5.94
N ARG A 66 8.46 13.70 4.76
CA ARG A 66 7.78 12.88 3.75
C ARG A 66 8.14 11.42 3.97
N LEU A 67 7.18 10.59 4.35
CA LEU A 67 7.42 9.17 4.65
C LEU A 67 7.75 8.31 3.43
N VAL A 68 7.57 8.83 2.20
CA VAL A 68 7.91 8.14 0.95
C VAL A 68 9.41 8.04 0.72
N ASP A 69 10.11 9.14 0.92
CA ASP A 69 11.54 9.31 0.63
C ASP A 69 12.36 9.78 1.84
N HIS A 70 11.70 9.88 3.00
CA HIS A 70 12.25 10.36 4.26
C HIS A 70 12.91 11.75 4.17
N THR A 71 12.45 12.57 3.22
CA THR A 71 12.92 13.95 3.07
C THR A 71 12.25 14.84 4.11
N ILE A 72 13.05 15.48 4.95
CA ILE A 72 12.59 16.51 5.89
C ILE A 72 12.50 17.83 5.14
N VAL A 73 11.39 18.54 5.30
CA VAL A 73 11.12 19.84 4.71
C VAL A 73 10.93 20.86 5.84
N VAL A 74 11.66 21.97 5.83
CA VAL A 74 11.59 23.00 6.87
C VAL A 74 11.37 24.36 6.25
N SER A 75 10.35 25.07 6.72
CA SER A 75 10.10 26.47 6.37
C SER A 75 10.82 27.42 7.32
N LEU A 76 11.96 27.93 6.89
CA LEU A 76 12.70 28.94 7.66
C LEU A 76 11.93 30.25 7.77
N ARG A 77 11.05 30.55 6.79
CA ARG A 77 10.15 31.70 6.88
C ARG A 77 9.19 31.58 8.07
N GLN A 78 8.49 30.45 8.19
CA GLN A 78 7.56 30.22 9.32
C GLN A 78 8.30 30.07 10.66
N ILE A 79 9.49 29.48 10.66
CA ILE A 79 10.37 29.44 11.84
C ILE A 79 10.68 30.86 12.35
N ALA A 80 11.00 31.79 11.44
CA ALA A 80 11.25 33.18 11.79
C ALA A 80 9.98 33.87 12.31
N GLU A 81 8.85 33.71 11.62
CA GLU A 81 7.56 34.29 12.01
C GLU A 81 7.10 33.85 13.42
N LYS A 82 7.37 32.58 13.75
CA LYS A 82 6.99 31.98 15.05
C LYS A 82 8.05 32.14 16.14
N ASN A 83 9.17 32.81 15.86
CA ASN A 83 10.31 33.00 16.75
C ASN A 83 10.90 31.66 17.26
N LEU A 84 11.01 30.66 16.40
CA LEU A 84 11.50 29.31 16.70
C LEU A 84 12.97 29.09 16.33
N GLN A 85 13.70 30.15 15.91
CA GLN A 85 15.11 30.06 15.48
C GLN A 85 16.02 29.36 16.49
N PRO A 86 15.85 29.53 17.83
CA PRO A 86 16.72 28.88 18.81
C PRO A 86 16.52 27.37 18.95
N PHE A 87 15.46 26.80 18.39
CA PHE A 87 15.05 25.41 18.58
C PHE A 87 15.37 24.53 17.36
N ALA A 88 16.47 24.83 16.65
CA ALA A 88 16.85 24.09 15.46
C ALA A 88 17.04 22.59 15.73
N LYS A 89 17.75 22.25 16.80
CA LYS A 89 18.04 20.87 17.20
C LYS A 89 16.79 20.11 17.59
N GLU A 90 15.92 20.74 18.37
CA GLU A 90 14.64 20.19 18.84
C GLU A 90 13.72 19.85 17.67
N ILE A 91 13.53 20.79 16.74
CA ILE A 91 12.64 20.63 15.60
C ILE A 91 13.19 19.58 14.62
N LEU A 92 14.48 19.67 14.28
CA LEU A 92 15.10 18.69 13.39
C LEU A 92 15.10 17.28 13.99
N ALA A 93 15.39 17.14 15.29
CA ALA A 93 15.35 15.85 15.97
C ALA A 93 13.92 15.29 16.04
N HIS A 94 12.89 16.14 16.16
CA HIS A 94 11.49 15.71 16.09
C HIS A 94 11.15 15.10 14.73
N GLU A 95 11.47 15.79 13.63
CA GLU A 95 11.20 15.28 12.27
C GLU A 95 11.97 13.99 11.98
N ILE A 96 13.21 13.87 12.45
CA ILE A 96 13.98 12.61 12.36
C ILE A 96 13.28 11.50 13.15
N GLY A 97 12.64 11.83 14.27
CA GLY A 97 11.90 10.88 15.11
C GLY A 97 10.78 10.17 14.39
N HIS A 98 10.11 10.83 13.45
CA HIS A 98 9.09 10.20 12.61
C HIS A 98 9.66 9.11 11.71
N HIS A 99 10.93 9.17 11.33
CA HIS A 99 11.59 8.10 10.58
C HIS A 99 12.15 7.00 11.48
N VAL A 100 12.77 7.39 12.61
CA VAL A 100 13.53 6.43 13.44
C VAL A 100 12.64 5.69 14.44
N TYR A 101 11.58 6.34 14.91
CA TYR A 101 10.77 5.83 16.02
C TYR A 101 9.31 5.58 15.63
N CYS A 102 8.54 6.61 15.30
CA CYS A 102 7.09 6.51 15.10
C CYS A 102 6.58 7.56 14.10
N PRO A 103 6.00 7.15 12.96
CA PRO A 103 5.64 5.80 12.52
C PRO A 103 6.74 5.02 11.78
N GLY A 104 7.85 5.62 11.39
CA GLY A 104 8.95 5.00 10.68
C GLY A 104 8.82 5.06 9.16
N ASP A 105 7.76 4.52 8.58
CA ASP A 105 7.49 4.50 7.15
C ASP A 105 5.98 4.59 6.84
N LEU A 106 5.64 4.57 5.54
CA LEU A 106 4.24 4.62 5.07
C LEU A 106 3.39 3.44 5.55
N THR A 107 3.96 2.26 5.66
CA THR A 107 3.24 1.06 6.07
C THR A 107 2.88 1.14 7.55
N ASP A 108 3.82 1.55 8.37
CA ASP A 108 3.59 1.74 9.80
C ASP A 108 2.64 2.90 10.08
N ASN A 109 2.72 3.99 9.29
CA ASN A 109 1.74 5.09 9.37
C ASN A 109 0.33 4.60 9.02
N ALA A 110 0.17 3.80 7.99
CA ALA A 110 -1.13 3.25 7.62
C ALA A 110 -1.67 2.23 8.65
N ARG A 111 -0.79 1.43 9.27
CA ARG A 111 -1.16 0.55 10.38
C ARG A 111 -1.59 1.34 11.61
N LEU A 112 -0.87 2.41 11.93
CA LEU A 112 -1.23 3.35 13.00
C LEU A 112 -2.61 3.94 12.74
N LEU A 113 -2.83 4.43 11.53
CA LEU A 113 -4.09 5.03 11.11
C LEU A 113 -5.26 4.02 11.19
N ALA A 114 -5.03 2.76 10.82
CA ALA A 114 -6.05 1.71 10.95
C ALA A 114 -6.51 1.55 12.40
N ARG A 115 -5.59 1.52 13.36
CA ARG A 115 -5.90 1.38 14.79
C ARG A 115 -6.57 2.62 15.38
N ILE A 116 -6.10 3.80 15.00
CA ILE A 116 -6.73 5.07 15.42
C ILE A 116 -8.19 5.13 14.95
N ARG A 117 -8.48 4.70 13.72
CA ARG A 117 -9.86 4.67 13.18
C ARG A 117 -10.80 3.80 14.00
N ILE A 118 -10.34 2.66 14.52
CA ILE A 118 -11.16 1.78 15.38
C ILE A 118 -11.57 2.50 16.66
N GLY A 119 -10.71 3.34 17.22
CA GLY A 119 -11.01 4.13 18.43
C GLY A 119 -11.84 5.38 18.21
N LEU A 120 -12.17 5.73 16.95
CA LEU A 120 -12.92 6.93 16.57
C LEU A 120 -14.21 6.60 15.80
N PRO A 121 -15.11 5.76 16.31
CA PRO A 121 -16.34 5.44 15.62
C PRO A 121 -17.12 6.71 15.26
N THR A 122 -17.61 6.79 14.03
CA THR A 122 -18.29 7.96 13.42
C THR A 122 -17.43 9.21 13.21
N CYS A 123 -16.19 9.22 13.70
CA CYS A 123 -15.24 10.32 13.56
C CYS A 123 -13.95 9.89 12.85
N GLU A 124 -13.98 8.83 12.03
CA GLU A 124 -12.80 8.26 11.36
C GLU A 124 -12.09 9.25 10.43
N HIS A 125 -12.79 10.26 9.96
CA HIS A 125 -12.22 11.30 9.09
C HIS A 125 -11.17 12.18 9.79
N VAL A 126 -11.15 12.21 11.14
CA VAL A 126 -10.11 12.92 11.92
C VAL A 126 -8.95 12.02 12.33
N ALA A 127 -8.97 10.74 11.97
CA ALA A 127 -7.95 9.78 12.34
C ALA A 127 -6.52 10.20 11.94
N PRO A 128 -6.26 10.78 10.74
CA PRO A 128 -4.90 11.24 10.39
C PRO A 128 -4.34 12.24 11.40
N HIS A 129 -5.19 13.09 11.94
CA HIS A 129 -4.80 14.08 12.92
C HIS A 129 -4.49 13.48 14.29
N VAL A 130 -5.39 12.63 14.80
CA VAL A 130 -5.18 11.95 16.08
C VAL A 130 -3.95 11.04 15.99
N SER A 131 -3.69 10.46 14.83
CA SER A 131 -2.48 9.70 14.51
C SER A 131 -1.22 10.56 14.67
N ASN A 132 -1.21 11.76 14.10
CA ASN A 132 -0.07 12.69 14.23
C ASN A 132 0.15 13.09 15.69
N LEU A 133 -0.89 13.50 16.42
CA LEU A 133 -0.77 13.83 17.85
C LEU A 133 -0.20 12.67 18.68
N TYR A 134 -0.59 11.44 18.34
CA TYR A 134 -0.08 10.25 19.03
C TYR A 134 1.41 10.02 18.75
N SER A 135 1.82 10.09 17.48
CA SER A 135 3.23 9.99 17.11
C SER A 135 4.09 11.05 17.79
N ASP A 136 3.61 12.29 17.80
CA ASP A 136 4.30 13.41 18.45
C ASP A 136 4.44 13.21 19.95
N LEU A 137 3.42 12.64 20.64
CA LEU A 137 3.53 12.31 22.05
C LEU A 137 4.66 11.32 22.32
N MET A 138 4.79 10.29 21.49
CA MET A 138 5.84 9.29 21.62
C MET A 138 7.24 9.90 21.39
N ILE A 139 7.40 10.62 20.29
CA ILE A 139 8.66 11.25 19.88
C ILE A 139 9.08 12.30 20.92
N ASN A 140 8.18 13.22 21.25
CA ASN A 140 8.49 14.36 22.10
C ASN A 140 8.76 13.95 23.55
N ASP A 141 8.06 12.94 24.10
CA ASP A 141 8.37 12.43 25.43
C ASP A 141 9.78 11.85 25.48
N TRP A 142 10.18 11.11 24.44
CA TRP A 142 11.53 10.58 24.34
C TRP A 142 12.58 11.71 24.23
N LEU A 143 12.35 12.69 23.35
CA LEU A 143 13.27 13.82 23.14
C LEU A 143 13.44 14.67 24.39
N GLN A 144 12.35 15.02 25.06
CA GLN A 144 12.40 15.84 26.27
C GLN A 144 13.07 15.11 27.42
N ARG A 145 12.72 13.83 27.62
CA ARG A 145 13.09 13.09 28.84
C ARG A 145 14.38 12.30 28.68
N ALA A 146 14.58 11.59 27.58
CA ALA A 146 15.75 10.74 27.34
C ALA A 146 16.90 11.50 26.66
N ALA A 147 16.60 12.35 25.68
CA ALA A 147 17.60 13.13 24.97
C ALA A 147 17.89 14.49 25.62
N GLY A 148 17.05 14.95 26.56
CA GLY A 148 17.25 16.20 27.31
C GLY A 148 17.07 17.48 26.48
N LEU A 149 16.29 17.41 25.37
CA LEU A 149 16.00 18.56 24.54
C LEU A 149 14.83 19.40 25.11
N ASP A 150 14.82 20.72 24.90
CA ASP A 150 13.77 21.62 25.40
C ASP A 150 12.53 21.68 24.47
N ILE A 151 11.86 20.55 24.29
CA ILE A 151 10.60 20.49 23.53
C ILE A 151 9.51 21.34 24.20
N ALA A 152 9.48 21.39 25.53
CA ALA A 152 8.56 22.25 26.26
C ALA A 152 8.76 23.74 25.92
N GLY A 153 9.98 24.18 25.67
CA GLY A 153 10.29 25.52 25.19
C GLY A 153 9.69 25.83 23.83
N VAL A 154 9.72 24.86 22.90
CA VAL A 154 9.07 24.97 21.57
C VAL A 154 7.58 25.26 21.75
N TYR A 155 6.86 24.44 22.53
CA TYR A 155 5.41 24.61 22.74
C TYR A 155 5.06 25.93 23.45
N ARG A 156 5.87 26.40 24.40
CA ARG A 156 5.67 27.70 25.04
C ARG A 156 5.79 28.87 24.06
N ARG A 157 6.61 28.72 23.00
CA ARG A 157 6.75 29.75 21.94
C ARG A 157 5.62 29.73 20.94
N LEU A 158 5.07 28.56 20.65
CA LEU A 158 4.05 28.38 19.61
C LEU A 158 2.70 29.04 19.95
N HIS A 159 2.40 29.33 21.23
CA HIS A 159 1.19 30.04 21.69
C HIS A 159 -0.07 29.70 20.89
N VAL A 160 -0.49 28.44 20.94
CA VAL A 160 -1.67 27.98 20.18
C VAL A 160 -2.94 28.37 20.90
N ASP A 161 -3.96 28.78 20.15
CA ASP A 161 -5.30 29.10 20.68
C ASP A 161 -5.91 27.88 21.40
N THR A 162 -6.19 28.03 22.69
CA THR A 162 -6.57 26.96 23.61
C THR A 162 -8.06 26.65 23.64
N ASN A 163 -8.83 27.18 22.71
CA ASN A 163 -10.28 26.92 22.64
C ASN A 163 -10.64 25.52 22.09
N CYS A 164 -9.66 24.71 21.70
CA CYS A 164 -9.86 23.33 21.28
C CYS A 164 -9.67 22.36 22.44
N SER A 165 -10.73 21.63 22.81
CA SER A 165 -10.68 20.67 23.93
C SER A 165 -9.65 19.55 23.72
N LEU A 166 -9.49 19.04 22.50
CA LEU A 166 -8.50 18.03 22.16
C LEU A 166 -7.07 18.56 22.35
N TRP A 167 -6.80 19.80 21.91
CA TRP A 167 -5.48 20.41 22.14
C TRP A 167 -5.18 20.64 23.61
N ARG A 168 -6.18 21.04 24.38
CA ARG A 168 -6.02 21.18 25.82
C ARG A 168 -5.63 19.84 26.46
N LEU A 169 -6.31 18.75 26.09
CA LEU A 169 -5.95 17.41 26.56
C LEU A 169 -4.51 17.06 26.19
N TYR A 170 -4.13 17.28 24.93
CA TYR A 170 -2.81 17.00 24.39
C TYR A 170 -1.71 17.74 25.15
N MET A 171 -1.87 19.04 25.40
CA MET A 171 -0.91 19.82 26.20
C MET A 171 -0.85 19.38 27.66
N GLN A 172 -1.99 19.03 28.26
CA GLN A 172 -2.01 18.53 29.66
C GLN A 172 -1.33 17.17 29.78
N ILE A 173 -1.40 16.32 28.77
CA ILE A 173 -0.63 15.06 28.76
C ILE A 173 0.87 15.36 28.84
N TYR A 174 1.40 16.32 28.10
CA TYR A 174 2.80 16.74 28.20
C TYR A 174 3.13 17.33 29.58
N GLU A 175 2.23 18.16 30.14
CA GLU A 175 2.45 18.70 31.48
C GLU A 175 2.61 17.60 32.54
N VAL A 176 1.82 16.53 32.43
CA VAL A 176 1.94 15.34 33.30
C VAL A 176 3.22 14.56 32.99
N LEU A 177 3.51 14.27 31.72
CA LEU A 177 4.70 13.52 31.31
C LEU A 177 6.00 14.16 31.78
N TRP A 178 6.10 15.50 31.70
CA TRP A 178 7.30 16.26 31.98
C TRP A 178 7.29 16.95 33.36
N ARG A 179 6.27 16.66 34.17
CA ARG A 179 6.11 17.24 35.55
C ARG A 179 6.15 18.76 35.54
N LEU A 180 5.55 19.37 34.55
CA LEU A 180 5.45 20.81 34.43
C LEU A 180 4.32 21.35 35.34
N PRO A 181 4.37 22.62 35.75
CA PRO A 181 3.26 23.27 36.44
C PRO A 181 1.97 23.20 35.56
N GLU A 182 0.84 22.97 36.22
CA GLU A 182 -0.47 22.99 35.52
C GLU A 182 -0.64 24.28 34.71
N ARG A 183 -1.15 24.14 33.48
CA ARG A 183 -1.38 25.24 32.51
C ARG A 183 -0.11 26.01 32.10
N SER A 184 1.06 25.41 32.20
CA SER A 184 2.30 26.00 31.72
C SER A 184 2.44 25.95 30.19
N LEU A 185 1.79 24.98 29.53
CA LEU A 185 1.73 24.82 28.08
C LEU A 185 0.35 25.21 27.53
N VAL A 186 -0.70 25.01 28.31
CA VAL A 186 -2.05 25.50 28.01
C VAL A 186 -2.11 26.98 28.37
N GLY A 187 -2.08 27.88 27.40
CA GLY A 187 -2.20 29.32 27.66
C GLY A 187 -3.40 29.66 28.55
N ARG A 188 -3.41 30.82 29.20
CA ARG A 188 -4.53 31.26 30.03
C ARG A 188 -5.81 31.29 29.17
N ILE A 189 -6.79 30.47 29.52
CA ILE A 189 -8.17 30.63 29.00
C ILE A 189 -8.57 32.06 29.42
N ALA A 190 -8.85 32.92 28.44
CA ALA A 190 -9.43 34.22 28.75
C ALA A 190 -10.73 33.94 29.50
N ASP A 191 -10.80 34.34 30.76
CA ASP A 191 -12.05 34.30 31.51
C ASP A 191 -13.13 34.96 30.65
N PRO A 192 -14.35 34.37 30.51
CA PRO A 192 -15.43 35.00 29.80
C PRO A 192 -15.60 36.39 30.43
N ALA A 193 -15.37 37.44 29.63
CA ALA A 193 -15.49 38.81 30.11
C ALA A 193 -16.83 38.93 30.89
N PRO A 194 -16.81 39.45 32.12
CA PRO A 194 -18.02 39.58 32.91
C PRO A 194 -19.04 40.33 32.05
N SER A 195 -20.19 39.71 31.79
CA SER A 195 -21.25 40.28 30.99
C SER A 195 -21.64 41.62 31.61
N SER A 196 -21.10 42.71 31.06
CA SER A 196 -21.56 44.05 31.43
C SER A 196 -23.05 44.14 31.15
N THR A 197 -23.80 44.11 32.24
CA THR A 197 -25.20 44.49 32.27
C THR A 197 -25.39 45.81 31.52
N ALA A 198 -26.41 45.81 30.70
CA ALA A 198 -27.18 46.95 30.21
C ALA A 198 -27.00 47.26 28.73
N SER A 199 -27.89 46.75 27.92
CA SER A 199 -28.83 47.64 27.25
C SER A 199 -29.97 46.84 26.60
N ARG A 200 -31.16 46.98 27.16
CA ARG A 200 -32.45 46.65 26.54
C ARG A 200 -32.56 47.41 25.23
N ASN A 201 -32.60 46.74 24.11
CA ASN A 201 -33.36 47.16 22.96
C ASN A 201 -33.91 45.97 22.20
N MET A 202 -35.18 45.72 22.47
CA MET A 202 -36.02 44.82 21.72
C MET A 202 -36.10 45.26 20.26
N LYS A 203 -35.68 44.40 19.35
CA LYS A 203 -36.28 44.29 18.02
C LYS A 203 -36.54 42.82 17.71
N LYS A 204 -37.83 42.50 17.64
CA LYS A 204 -38.37 41.23 17.14
C LYS A 204 -37.68 40.87 15.82
N ARG A 205 -37.04 39.71 15.75
CA ARG A 205 -36.81 39.00 14.52
C ARG A 205 -37.39 37.59 14.64
N SER A 206 -38.11 37.26 13.59
CA SER A 206 -38.94 36.11 13.35
C SER A 206 -38.33 34.76 13.75
N ALA A 207 -39.19 33.94 14.33
CA ALA A 207 -39.01 32.52 14.54
C ALA A 207 -38.85 31.79 13.19
N SER A 208 -37.70 31.26 12.93
CA SER A 208 -37.43 30.11 12.03
C SER A 208 -35.94 29.90 11.94
N GLU A 209 -35.41 29.04 12.77
CA GLU A 209 -34.23 28.21 12.64
C GLU A 209 -33.84 27.68 14.02
N LYS A 210 -34.59 26.68 14.47
CA LYS A 210 -34.14 25.82 15.57
C LYS A 210 -33.09 24.88 14.96
N THR A 211 -31.85 25.34 14.88
CA THR A 211 -30.70 24.45 14.82
C THR A 211 -30.68 23.70 16.15
N ASN A 212 -30.83 22.39 16.13
CA ASN A 212 -30.58 21.52 17.27
C ASN A 212 -29.06 21.62 17.61
N GLN A 213 -28.70 22.62 18.40
CA GLN A 213 -27.46 22.60 19.15
C GLN A 213 -27.69 21.61 20.29
N VAL A 214 -27.12 20.43 20.18
CA VAL A 214 -26.95 19.53 21.31
C VAL A 214 -26.02 20.27 22.27
N GLU A 215 -26.56 20.78 23.38
CA GLU A 215 -25.79 21.30 24.50
C GLU A 215 -24.99 20.12 25.06
N HIS A 216 -23.72 20.00 24.68
CA HIS A 216 -22.81 19.06 25.32
C HIS A 216 -22.37 19.65 26.65
N ASP A 217 -22.59 18.92 27.75
CA ASP A 217 -22.08 19.29 29.07
C ASP A 217 -20.57 19.60 29.01
N PRO A 218 -20.14 20.71 29.60
CA PRO A 218 -18.72 21.04 29.62
C PRO A 218 -17.93 19.93 30.34
N ILE A 219 -16.81 19.48 29.73
CA ILE A 219 -15.89 18.58 30.42
C ILE A 219 -15.31 19.37 31.59
N ASP A 220 -15.47 18.85 32.82
CA ASP A 220 -14.90 19.51 33.97
C ASP A 220 -13.37 19.37 34.03
N ASP A 221 -12.72 20.28 34.76
CA ASP A 221 -11.26 20.28 34.88
C ASP A 221 -10.72 19.02 35.58
N ALA A 222 -11.52 18.34 36.40
CA ALA A 222 -11.13 17.10 37.06
C ALA A 222 -11.01 15.95 36.07
N ARG A 223 -11.96 15.86 35.13
CA ARG A 223 -11.94 14.86 34.06
C ARG A 223 -10.76 15.08 33.12
N PHE A 224 -10.48 16.34 32.71
CA PHE A 224 -9.29 16.63 31.91
C PHE A 224 -7.99 16.14 32.58
N ARG A 225 -7.87 16.36 33.89
CA ARG A 225 -6.69 15.89 34.64
C ARG A 225 -6.59 14.36 34.69
N GLN A 226 -7.70 13.68 34.91
CA GLN A 226 -7.74 12.22 34.92
C GLN A 226 -7.38 11.64 33.56
N ASP A 227 -7.98 12.16 32.49
CA ASP A 227 -7.71 11.71 31.14
C ASP A 227 -6.28 12.04 30.69
N ALA A 228 -5.72 13.18 31.12
CA ALA A 228 -4.32 13.51 30.88
C ALA A 228 -3.36 12.55 31.62
N GLN A 229 -3.68 12.13 32.84
CA GLN A 229 -2.90 11.12 33.57
C GLN A 229 -2.96 9.75 32.88
N LEU A 230 -4.15 9.34 32.39
CA LEU A 230 -4.30 8.12 31.62
C LEU A 230 -3.50 8.18 30.32
N GLY A 231 -3.56 9.29 29.58
CA GLY A 231 -2.79 9.51 28.37
C GLY A 231 -1.28 9.44 28.65
N ALA A 232 -0.81 10.04 29.72
CA ALA A 232 0.61 9.99 30.10
C ALA A 232 1.08 8.57 30.45
N ARG A 233 0.27 7.79 31.18
CA ARG A 233 0.56 6.38 31.47
C ARG A 233 0.60 5.56 30.18
N LEU A 234 -0.36 5.78 29.28
CA LEU A 234 -0.43 5.10 27.99
C LEU A 234 0.84 5.33 27.17
N VAL A 235 1.29 6.57 27.02
CA VAL A 235 2.52 6.92 26.29
C VAL A 235 3.72 6.16 26.85
N ARG A 236 3.86 6.07 28.17
CA ARG A 236 4.97 5.38 28.82
C ARG A 236 4.89 3.86 28.69
N SER A 237 3.72 3.28 28.94
CA SER A 237 3.53 1.82 28.90
C SER A 237 3.69 1.24 27.50
N TYR A 238 3.25 1.99 26.49
CA TYR A 238 3.30 1.56 25.10
C TYR A 238 4.48 2.16 24.30
N SER A 239 5.48 2.73 24.97
CA SER A 239 6.62 3.37 24.29
C SER A 239 7.41 2.41 23.37
N LYS A 240 7.48 1.12 23.69
CA LYS A 240 8.15 0.09 22.86
C LYS A 240 7.20 -0.54 21.81
N GLU A 241 5.92 -0.63 22.11
CA GLU A 241 4.88 -1.23 21.29
C GLU A 241 3.81 -0.18 20.95
N TRP A 242 4.27 0.94 20.39
CA TRP A 242 3.42 2.10 20.18
C TRP A 242 2.18 1.82 19.31
N LEU A 243 2.24 0.87 18.37
CA LEU A 243 1.07 0.46 17.59
C LEU A 243 -0.07 -0.06 18.49
N ALA A 244 0.24 -0.87 19.50
CA ALA A 244 -0.77 -1.43 20.39
C ALA A 244 -1.49 -0.39 21.26
N GLY A 245 -0.82 0.73 21.58
CA GLY A 245 -1.42 1.85 22.33
C GLY A 245 -2.34 2.75 21.50
N ALA A 246 -2.25 2.70 20.17
CA ALA A 246 -2.85 3.68 19.27
C ALA A 246 -4.40 3.72 19.35
N SER A 247 -5.06 2.57 19.28
CA SER A 247 -6.53 2.49 19.37
C SER A 247 -7.06 2.98 20.71
N ARG A 248 -6.34 2.70 21.79
CA ARG A 248 -6.64 3.15 23.15
C ARG A 248 -6.53 4.68 23.29
N PHE A 249 -5.48 5.26 22.72
CA PHE A 249 -5.32 6.71 22.66
C PHE A 249 -6.45 7.36 21.89
N ALA A 250 -6.85 6.80 20.77
CA ALA A 250 -7.96 7.29 19.99
C ALA A 250 -9.29 7.24 20.78
N ALA A 251 -9.55 6.15 21.52
CA ALA A 251 -10.71 6.04 22.40
C ALA A 251 -10.70 7.10 23.51
N LEU A 252 -9.53 7.42 24.07
CA LEU A 252 -9.36 8.50 25.03
C LEU A 252 -9.68 9.87 24.42
N CYS A 253 -9.32 10.08 23.16
CA CYS A 253 -9.54 11.35 22.45
C CYS A 253 -10.98 11.54 21.98
N LEU A 254 -11.75 10.47 21.78
CA LEU A 254 -13.08 10.50 21.17
C LEU A 254 -14.04 11.53 21.81
N PRO A 255 -14.21 11.63 23.15
CA PRO A 255 -15.08 12.62 23.77
C PRO A 255 -14.70 14.07 23.45
N TYR A 256 -13.42 14.32 23.23
CA TYR A 256 -12.84 15.63 22.92
C TYR A 256 -12.99 15.98 21.43
N VAL A 257 -12.89 14.96 20.57
CA VAL A 257 -13.13 15.08 19.12
C VAL A 257 -14.56 15.45 18.82
N ILE A 258 -15.53 14.73 19.40
CA ILE A 258 -16.97 14.96 19.17
C ILE A 258 -17.38 16.40 19.54
N ARG A 259 -16.74 17.03 20.52
CA ARG A 259 -17.07 18.38 21.01
C ARG A 259 -16.38 19.50 20.22
N THR A 260 -15.39 19.16 19.41
CA THR A 260 -14.66 20.16 18.62
C THR A 260 -15.43 20.43 17.32
N GLU A 261 -15.77 21.70 17.06
CA GLU A 261 -16.44 22.07 15.80
C GLU A 261 -15.62 21.65 14.59
N GLU A 262 -16.26 21.00 13.63
CA GLU A 262 -15.61 20.45 12.44
C GLU A 262 -14.79 21.48 11.65
N GLN A 263 -15.24 22.72 11.54
CA GLN A 263 -14.51 23.79 10.84
C GLN A 263 -13.28 24.28 11.60
N ARG A 264 -13.29 24.26 12.93
CA ARG A 264 -12.12 24.56 13.75
C ARG A 264 -11.11 23.45 13.63
N MET A 265 -11.58 22.20 13.69
CA MET A 265 -10.75 21.02 13.52
C MET A 265 -10.04 21.06 12.17
N LYS A 266 -10.73 21.27 11.05
CA LYS A 266 -10.14 21.31 9.71
C LYS A 266 -9.04 22.37 9.56
N ARG A 267 -9.24 23.58 10.07
CA ARG A 267 -8.22 24.64 10.02
C ARG A 267 -6.99 24.33 10.87
N TRP A 268 -7.22 23.71 11.97
CA TRP A 268 -6.20 23.36 12.93
C TRP A 268 -5.40 22.13 12.47
N LEU A 269 -6.07 21.12 11.87
CA LEU A 269 -5.51 19.96 11.21
C LEU A 269 -4.49 20.33 10.13
N ALA A 270 -4.79 21.35 9.34
CA ALA A 270 -3.91 21.81 8.29
C ALA A 270 -2.60 22.43 8.80
N ALA A 271 -2.60 22.94 10.05
CA ALA A 271 -1.45 23.61 10.65
C ALA A 271 -0.47 22.66 11.36
N TRP A 272 -0.89 21.42 11.67
CA TRP A 272 -0.16 20.47 12.51
C TRP A 272 -0.04 19.09 11.87
N ASN A 273 0.19 19.02 10.58
CA ASN A 273 0.43 17.79 9.88
C ASN A 273 1.93 17.68 9.57
N ASP A 274 2.69 17.07 10.47
CA ASP A 274 4.15 16.98 10.40
C ASP A 274 4.60 15.80 9.54
N THR A 275 3.73 14.80 9.32
CA THR A 275 3.97 13.70 8.40
C THR A 275 3.18 13.88 7.13
N ARG A 276 3.84 13.74 5.97
CA ARG A 276 3.15 13.60 4.69
C ARG A 276 3.04 12.14 4.34
N ASP A 277 1.81 11.74 4.14
CA ASP A 277 1.44 10.42 3.69
C ASP A 277 1.99 10.12 2.28
N ALA A 278 1.38 9.28 1.52
CA ALA A 278 1.87 8.93 0.20
C ALA A 278 2.13 10.16 -0.69
N GLY A 279 3.35 10.29 -1.17
CA GLY A 279 3.64 11.08 -2.37
C GLY A 279 3.05 10.38 -3.59
N LYS A 280 3.19 10.97 -4.79
CA LYS A 280 2.64 10.40 -6.04
C LYS A 280 3.11 8.98 -6.34
N ASP A 281 4.26 8.56 -5.81
CA ASP A 281 4.94 7.32 -6.16
C ASP A 281 5.11 6.33 -5.00
N GLY A 282 4.65 6.66 -3.78
CA GLY A 282 4.76 5.82 -2.60
C GLY A 282 3.41 5.35 -2.06
N PHE A 283 3.30 4.05 -1.77
CA PHE A 283 2.08 3.47 -1.20
C PHE A 283 2.44 2.47 -0.11
N PRO A 284 1.67 2.45 1.00
CA PRO A 284 1.84 1.42 2.01
C PRO A 284 1.47 0.04 1.45
N GLU A 285 2.17 -0.99 1.90
CA GLU A 285 1.96 -2.39 1.50
C GLU A 285 1.57 -3.26 2.70
N GLY A 286 0.98 -4.45 2.43
CA GLY A 286 0.67 -5.42 3.47
C GLY A 286 -0.54 -5.06 4.34
N LEU A 287 -1.38 -4.13 3.89
CA LEU A 287 -2.56 -3.67 4.63
C LEU A 287 -3.82 -4.50 4.40
N ALA A 288 -3.81 -5.43 3.48
CA ALA A 288 -4.94 -6.33 3.25
C ALA A 288 -5.17 -7.26 4.45
N ALA A 289 -4.11 -7.68 5.14
CA ALA A 289 -4.19 -8.47 6.37
C ALA A 289 -4.53 -7.59 7.58
N ILE A 290 -5.25 -8.16 8.54
CA ILE A 290 -5.55 -7.59 9.86
C ILE A 290 -4.67 -8.33 10.86
N ASP A 291 -3.98 -7.61 11.74
CA ASP A 291 -3.18 -8.21 12.80
C ASP A 291 -3.95 -8.36 14.12
N ASP A 292 -3.38 -9.11 15.08
CA ASP A 292 -4.04 -9.45 16.34
C ASP A 292 -4.33 -8.21 17.20
N ASP A 293 -3.47 -7.21 17.19
CA ASP A 293 -3.67 -5.97 17.95
C ASP A 293 -4.85 -5.16 17.43
N GLU A 294 -5.04 -5.17 16.13
CA GLU A 294 -6.18 -4.51 15.49
C GLU A 294 -7.49 -5.26 15.78
N MET A 295 -7.42 -6.58 15.86
CA MET A 295 -8.55 -7.43 16.26
C MET A 295 -8.97 -7.23 17.72
N ALA A 296 -8.07 -6.82 18.59
CA ALA A 296 -8.36 -6.55 19.99
C ALA A 296 -9.29 -5.32 20.19
N GLY A 297 -9.56 -4.54 19.15
CA GLY A 297 -10.42 -3.38 19.18
C GLY A 297 -9.78 -2.17 19.86
N ALA A 298 -10.60 -1.29 20.43
CA ALA A 298 -10.16 -0.05 21.07
C ALA A 298 -10.71 0.08 22.50
N PRO A 299 -10.23 -0.72 23.46
CA PRO A 299 -10.65 -0.55 24.85
C PRO A 299 -10.22 0.84 25.36
N HIS A 300 -11.07 1.45 26.20
CA HIS A 300 -10.70 2.71 26.82
C HIS A 300 -9.51 2.50 27.77
N PRO A 301 -8.52 3.41 27.84
CA PRO A 301 -7.33 3.24 28.70
C PRO A 301 -7.65 2.99 30.18
N ALA A 302 -8.78 3.46 30.68
CA ALA A 302 -9.23 3.19 32.05
C ALA A 302 -9.57 1.70 32.32
N GLU A 303 -9.85 0.94 31.27
CA GLU A 303 -10.19 -0.50 31.32
C GLU A 303 -9.00 -1.39 30.98
N ASP A 304 -7.87 -0.79 30.59
CA ASP A 304 -6.69 -1.51 30.18
C ASP A 304 -5.92 -2.05 31.39
N PRO A 305 -5.79 -3.39 31.55
CA PRO A 305 -5.04 -3.99 32.64
C PRO A 305 -3.57 -3.56 32.68
N ALA A 306 -2.96 -3.28 31.52
CA ALA A 306 -1.57 -2.83 31.43
C ALA A 306 -1.36 -1.42 32.04
N LEU A 307 -2.43 -0.64 32.19
CA LEU A 307 -2.39 0.71 32.78
C LEU A 307 -2.92 0.75 34.22
N SER A 308 -3.51 -0.36 34.70
CA SER A 308 -4.04 -0.45 36.08
C SER A 308 -2.93 -0.68 37.08
N GLY A 309 -2.86 0.15 38.12
CA GLY A 309 -1.92 -0.01 39.24
C GLY A 309 -0.51 0.59 39.04
N LEU A 310 -0.24 1.20 37.89
CA LEU A 310 1.03 1.85 37.65
C LEU A 310 1.03 3.29 38.24
N ASP A 311 1.82 3.49 39.27
CA ASP A 311 2.17 4.84 39.72
C ASP A 311 3.11 5.46 38.68
N PRO A 312 2.83 6.66 38.15
CA PRO A 312 3.72 7.31 37.17
C PRO A 312 5.17 7.47 37.69
N ASP A 313 5.37 7.40 38.99
CA ASP A 313 6.64 7.58 39.63
C ASP A 313 7.51 6.32 39.77
N SER A 314 6.92 5.11 39.68
CA SER A 314 7.64 3.85 39.88
C SER A 314 8.44 3.38 38.65
N GLN A 315 8.14 3.86 37.45
CA GLN A 315 8.82 3.45 36.20
C GLN A 315 10.17 4.14 35.93
N GLN A 316 10.63 5.06 36.77
CA GLN A 316 11.90 5.78 36.54
C GLN A 316 13.15 4.92 36.73
N ASN A 317 13.09 3.81 37.47
CA ASN A 317 14.27 3.02 37.81
C ASN A 317 14.55 1.86 36.83
N GLU A 318 13.57 1.47 35.99
CA GLU A 318 13.79 0.37 35.03
C GLU A 318 14.35 0.82 33.67
N ALA A 319 14.04 2.05 33.24
CA ALA A 319 14.56 2.58 31.97
C ALA A 319 16.06 3.00 32.02
N ALA A 320 16.63 3.13 33.22
CA ALA A 320 18.05 3.43 33.42
C ALA A 320 18.94 2.18 33.54
N ALA A 321 18.34 0.98 33.68
CA ALA A 321 19.08 -0.26 33.94
C ALA A 321 19.24 -1.18 32.71
N GLU A 322 18.57 -0.91 31.62
CA GLU A 322 18.67 -1.72 30.38
C GLU A 322 19.05 -0.86 29.17
N SER A 323 20.15 -0.14 29.26
CA SER A 323 20.90 0.23 28.05
C SER A 323 21.82 -0.94 27.71
N ASP A 324 21.32 -1.93 27.01
CA ASP A 324 22.17 -2.90 26.35
C ASP A 324 23.00 -2.20 25.28
N ALA A 325 24.27 -2.59 25.18
CA ALA A 325 25.33 -1.96 24.41
C ALA A 325 25.17 -2.05 22.88
N ASP A 326 23.97 -2.40 22.37
CA ASP A 326 23.62 -2.42 20.96
C ASP A 326 22.31 -1.63 20.75
N GLY A 327 22.46 -0.33 20.57
CA GLY A 327 21.38 0.61 20.28
C GLY A 327 20.71 0.39 18.94
N ASN A 328 19.80 -0.58 18.84
CA ASN A 328 18.92 -0.71 17.68
C ASN A 328 17.49 -1.06 18.11
N PRO A 329 16.55 -0.11 18.08
CA PRO A 329 15.13 -0.41 18.25
C PRO A 329 14.54 -0.95 16.95
N ARG A 330 14.97 -2.16 16.53
CA ARG A 330 14.23 -2.90 15.52
C ARG A 330 13.08 -3.59 16.23
N GLY A 331 11.85 -3.22 15.86
CA GLY A 331 10.65 -3.96 16.24
C GLY A 331 10.83 -5.45 15.97
N ARG A 332 11.05 -6.22 17.04
CA ARG A 332 10.98 -7.68 16.97
C ARG A 332 9.53 -8.05 16.69
N VAL A 333 9.29 -8.51 15.49
CA VAL A 333 8.13 -9.39 15.25
C VAL A 333 8.28 -10.55 16.21
N ALA A 334 7.43 -10.62 17.22
CA ALA A 334 7.34 -11.77 18.10
C ALA A 334 6.96 -12.98 17.24
N ALA A 335 7.91 -13.89 17.04
CA ALA A 335 7.64 -15.19 16.48
C ALA A 335 6.88 -15.99 17.52
N ASP A 336 5.57 -16.14 17.35
CA ASP A 336 4.77 -17.04 18.16
C ASP A 336 5.29 -18.48 18.04
N ALA A 337 5.79 -18.99 19.15
CA ALA A 337 6.23 -20.37 19.32
C ALA A 337 5.06 -21.34 19.54
N SER A 338 3.82 -20.97 19.24
CA SER A 338 2.66 -21.87 19.26
C SER A 338 2.27 -22.24 17.84
N GLY A 339 2.48 -23.51 17.48
CA GLY A 339 2.19 -24.07 16.14
C GLY A 339 0.70 -24.18 15.79
N GLN A 340 -0.15 -23.28 16.27
CA GLN A 340 -1.50 -23.09 15.77
C GLN A 340 -1.44 -22.10 14.62
N LYS A 341 -1.80 -22.57 13.42
CA LYS A 341 -2.06 -21.69 12.27
C LYS A 341 -3.25 -20.80 12.63
N THR A 342 -2.97 -19.62 13.14
CA THR A 342 -3.98 -18.56 13.25
C THR A 342 -4.40 -18.22 11.82
N GLU A 343 -5.66 -18.42 11.49
CA GLU A 343 -6.21 -18.03 10.18
C GLU A 343 -6.03 -16.53 10.05
N ARG A 344 -5.22 -16.09 9.09
CA ARG A 344 -5.03 -14.66 8.85
C ARG A 344 -6.36 -14.03 8.42
N LEU A 345 -6.83 -13.10 9.22
CA LEU A 345 -7.99 -12.29 8.87
C LEU A 345 -7.58 -11.20 7.88
N TYR A 346 -8.50 -10.87 6.98
CA TYR A 346 -8.26 -9.88 5.94
C TYR A 346 -9.39 -8.87 5.90
N ARG A 347 -9.05 -7.62 5.63
CA ARG A 347 -10.04 -6.57 5.32
C ARG A 347 -10.81 -6.93 4.06
N ASP A 348 -12.03 -6.44 3.94
CA ASP A 348 -12.72 -6.44 2.66
C ASP A 348 -12.14 -5.33 1.73
N PRO A 349 -12.39 -5.39 0.42
CA PRO A 349 -11.85 -4.41 -0.53
C PRO A 349 -12.25 -2.97 -0.22
N PHE A 350 -13.46 -2.75 0.29
CA PHE A 350 -13.95 -1.43 0.64
C PHE A 350 -13.15 -0.85 1.82
N ALA A 351 -13.01 -1.62 2.93
CA ALA A 351 -12.26 -1.18 4.10
C ALA A 351 -10.77 -0.91 3.77
N TYR A 352 -10.16 -1.76 2.94
CA TYR A 352 -8.81 -1.55 2.43
C TYR A 352 -8.68 -0.24 1.64
N ARG A 353 -9.61 0.01 0.73
CA ARG A 353 -9.66 1.23 -0.08
C ARG A 353 -9.78 2.49 0.79
N GLU A 354 -10.69 2.47 1.76
CA GLU A 354 -10.91 3.61 2.66
C GLU A 354 -9.69 3.87 3.55
N LEU A 355 -8.98 2.83 3.96
CA LEU A 355 -7.73 2.98 4.70
C LEU A 355 -6.64 3.62 3.85
N LEU A 356 -6.45 3.16 2.61
CA LEU A 356 -5.45 3.76 1.70
C LEU A 356 -5.79 5.21 1.34
N LYS A 357 -7.06 5.54 1.13
CA LYS A 357 -7.49 6.93 0.93
C LYS A 357 -7.20 7.80 2.15
N ALA A 358 -7.45 7.28 3.35
CA ALA A 358 -7.16 7.98 4.59
C ALA A 358 -5.65 8.19 4.81
N SER A 359 -4.81 7.31 4.30
CA SER A 359 -3.34 7.47 4.29
C SER A 359 -2.82 8.33 3.11
N GLY A 360 -3.69 9.07 2.44
CA GLY A 360 -3.30 10.03 1.39
C GLY A 360 -3.13 9.44 -0.02
N ALA A 361 -3.51 8.18 -0.26
CA ALA A 361 -3.42 7.59 -1.59
C ALA A 361 -4.41 8.25 -2.57
N THR A 362 -3.89 8.71 -3.71
CA THR A 362 -4.66 9.40 -4.75
C THR A 362 -5.02 8.51 -5.94
N LEU A 363 -4.89 7.18 -5.79
CA LEU A 363 -5.19 6.20 -6.83
C LEU A 363 -6.69 6.08 -7.09
N ASP A 364 -7.02 5.67 -8.31
CA ASP A 364 -8.39 5.33 -8.66
C ASP A 364 -8.86 4.03 -7.97
N GLU A 365 -10.16 3.79 -7.94
CA GLU A 365 -10.73 2.63 -7.24
C GLU A 365 -10.26 1.29 -7.82
N ARG A 366 -9.97 1.23 -9.11
CA ARG A 366 -9.49 0.01 -9.78
C ARG A 366 -8.03 -0.25 -9.48
N GLU A 367 -7.23 0.78 -9.36
CA GLU A 367 -5.84 0.64 -8.91
C GLU A 367 -5.76 0.15 -7.46
N LEU A 368 -6.60 0.69 -6.59
CA LEU A 368 -6.70 0.25 -5.19
C LEU A 368 -7.15 -1.21 -5.10
N ALA A 369 -8.15 -1.60 -5.91
CA ALA A 369 -8.59 -3.00 -5.99
C ALA A 369 -7.47 -3.92 -6.52
N ALA A 370 -6.74 -3.51 -7.56
CA ALA A 370 -5.63 -4.28 -8.10
C ALA A 370 -4.55 -4.56 -7.04
N ARG A 371 -4.21 -3.56 -6.21
CA ARG A 371 -3.29 -3.72 -5.09
C ARG A 371 -3.83 -4.69 -4.04
N TYR A 372 -5.09 -4.55 -3.64
CA TYR A 372 -5.73 -5.45 -2.70
C TYR A 372 -5.65 -6.91 -3.13
N TYR A 373 -6.07 -7.21 -4.37
CA TYR A 373 -6.01 -8.58 -4.87
C TYR A 373 -4.58 -9.08 -5.06
N ARG A 374 -3.64 -8.20 -5.40
CA ARG A 374 -2.22 -8.53 -5.47
C ARG A 374 -1.68 -8.93 -4.09
N GLU A 375 -1.89 -8.11 -3.06
CA GLU A 375 -1.45 -8.42 -1.69
C GLU A 375 -2.03 -9.73 -1.18
N ARG A 376 -3.32 -9.96 -1.41
CA ARG A 376 -3.99 -11.20 -1.01
C ARG A 376 -3.54 -12.42 -1.79
N ALA A 377 -3.18 -12.27 -3.05
CA ALA A 377 -2.76 -13.37 -3.91
C ALA A 377 -1.30 -13.78 -3.68
N LEU A 378 -0.41 -12.84 -3.35
CA LEU A 378 1.03 -13.08 -3.19
C LEU A 378 1.39 -14.26 -2.27
N PRO A 379 0.78 -14.45 -1.07
CA PRO A 379 1.08 -15.58 -0.20
C PRO A 379 0.68 -16.95 -0.79
N HIS A 380 -0.16 -16.97 -1.82
CA HIS A 380 -0.73 -18.15 -2.44
C HIS A 380 -0.16 -18.44 -3.84
N VAL A 381 0.84 -17.66 -4.28
CA VAL A 381 1.51 -17.88 -5.56
C VAL A 381 2.18 -19.24 -5.57
N ILE A 382 1.90 -20.02 -6.61
CA ILE A 382 2.35 -21.39 -6.80
C ILE A 382 3.30 -21.50 -8.00
N PRO A 383 4.08 -22.58 -8.11
CA PRO A 383 4.77 -22.91 -9.35
C PRO A 383 3.74 -23.06 -10.48
N PHE A 384 3.98 -22.37 -11.62
CA PHE A 384 3.09 -22.46 -12.78
C PHE A 384 3.52 -23.61 -13.69
N PRO A 385 2.58 -24.32 -14.37
CA PRO A 385 2.91 -25.46 -15.22
C PRO A 385 3.90 -25.13 -16.34
N THR A 386 4.81 -26.02 -16.59
CA THR A 386 5.79 -25.95 -17.66
C THR A 386 5.69 -27.15 -18.58
N HIS A 387 6.12 -27.03 -19.82
CA HIS A 387 6.28 -28.10 -20.77
C HIS A 387 7.73 -28.18 -21.26
N LYS A 388 8.19 -29.38 -21.56
CA LYS A 388 9.47 -29.54 -22.24
C LYS A 388 9.22 -29.37 -23.74
N PRO A 389 9.83 -28.36 -24.41
CA PRO A 389 9.75 -28.26 -25.86
C PRO A 389 10.43 -29.47 -26.50
N THR A 390 10.02 -29.79 -27.73
CA THR A 390 10.66 -30.86 -28.49
C THR A 390 12.13 -30.53 -28.67
N PRO A 391 13.06 -31.48 -28.42
CA PRO A 391 14.47 -31.27 -28.67
C PRO A 391 14.69 -30.77 -30.10
N GLN A 392 15.34 -29.64 -30.24
CA GLN A 392 15.77 -29.17 -31.54
C GLN A 392 17.13 -29.83 -31.83
N HIS A 393 17.25 -30.46 -32.99
CA HIS A 393 18.52 -30.91 -33.46
C HIS A 393 19.40 -29.68 -33.76
N GLU A 394 20.50 -29.56 -33.08
CA GLU A 394 21.49 -28.53 -33.36
C GLU A 394 22.52 -29.09 -34.37
N SER A 395 22.78 -28.33 -35.41
CA SER A 395 23.88 -28.66 -36.31
C SER A 395 25.19 -28.47 -35.57
N ILE A 396 25.82 -29.57 -35.21
CA ILE A 396 27.14 -29.56 -34.56
C ILE A 396 28.22 -29.72 -35.63
N LEU A 397 29.23 -28.87 -35.57
CA LEU A 397 30.39 -29.02 -36.45
C LEU A 397 31.14 -30.33 -36.09
N GLU A 398 30.99 -31.37 -36.92
CA GLU A 398 31.65 -32.67 -36.72
C GLU A 398 33.07 -32.68 -37.22
N GLY A 399 33.40 -31.80 -38.13
CA GLY A 399 34.77 -31.75 -38.70
C GLY A 399 34.85 -30.95 -39.99
N LEU A 400 35.89 -31.23 -40.69
CA LEU A 400 36.16 -30.67 -42.00
C LEU A 400 36.32 -31.81 -43.01
N ASP A 401 35.65 -31.68 -44.13
CA ASP A 401 35.85 -32.59 -45.26
C ASP A 401 36.47 -31.86 -46.44
N THR A 402 36.93 -32.63 -47.43
CA THR A 402 37.43 -32.05 -48.69
C THR A 402 36.23 -31.55 -49.49
N TRP A 403 36.25 -30.26 -49.85
CA TRP A 403 35.19 -29.68 -50.66
C TRP A 403 35.18 -30.32 -52.06
N ASP A 404 34.01 -30.80 -52.49
CA ASP A 404 33.81 -31.39 -53.79
C ASP A 404 33.66 -30.30 -54.87
N VAL A 405 34.35 -30.47 -56.02
CA VAL A 405 34.36 -29.50 -57.14
C VAL A 405 32.94 -29.28 -57.72
N SER A 406 32.01 -30.21 -57.48
CA SER A 406 30.62 -30.11 -57.91
C SER A 406 29.75 -29.31 -56.92
N SER A 407 30.24 -29.01 -55.74
CA SER A 407 29.51 -28.26 -54.69
C SER A 407 29.60 -26.74 -54.92
N PRO A 408 28.65 -25.95 -54.37
CA PRO A 408 28.68 -24.50 -54.42
C PRO A 408 29.97 -23.94 -53.78
N LEU A 409 30.56 -22.91 -54.39
CA LEU A 409 31.79 -22.26 -53.89
C LEU A 409 31.60 -21.61 -52.50
N GLU A 410 30.37 -21.28 -52.14
CA GLU A 410 30.00 -20.70 -50.85
C GLU A 410 30.17 -21.67 -49.68
N GLU A 411 30.24 -22.97 -49.95
CA GLU A 411 30.45 -24.02 -48.94
C GLU A 411 31.96 -24.18 -48.59
N ILE A 412 32.86 -23.53 -49.32
CA ILE A 412 34.29 -23.58 -49.02
C ILE A 412 34.57 -22.77 -47.75
N ASP A 413 35.16 -23.43 -46.76
CA ASP A 413 35.80 -22.73 -45.65
C ASP A 413 37.21 -22.28 -46.07
N TRP A 414 37.28 -21.05 -46.58
CA TRP A 414 38.55 -20.49 -47.09
C TRP A 414 39.62 -20.41 -46.02
N PHE A 415 39.26 -20.12 -44.77
CA PHE A 415 40.23 -20.03 -43.68
C PHE A 415 40.88 -21.39 -43.40
N GLN A 416 40.08 -22.43 -43.26
CA GLN A 416 40.57 -23.77 -43.00
C GLN A 416 41.33 -24.33 -44.24
N SER A 417 40.86 -24.01 -45.41
CA SER A 417 41.54 -24.41 -46.65
C SER A 417 42.98 -23.82 -46.73
N LEU A 418 43.16 -22.55 -46.39
CA LEU A 418 44.47 -21.89 -46.36
C LEU A 418 45.37 -22.39 -45.24
N LEU A 419 44.80 -22.87 -44.11
CA LEU A 419 45.61 -23.54 -43.07
C LEU A 419 46.16 -24.89 -43.53
N VAL A 420 45.45 -25.59 -44.39
CA VAL A 420 45.95 -26.86 -44.98
C VAL A 420 47.07 -26.61 -45.98
N SER A 421 46.90 -25.61 -46.84
CA SER A 421 47.91 -25.24 -47.83
C SER A 421 47.75 -23.78 -48.28
N PRO A 422 48.81 -22.99 -48.37
CA PRO A 422 48.77 -21.64 -48.93
C PRO A 422 48.41 -21.62 -50.42
N VAL A 423 48.52 -22.77 -51.09
CA VAL A 423 48.15 -22.95 -52.51
C VAL A 423 46.81 -23.63 -52.54
N VAL A 424 45.75 -22.90 -53.02
CA VAL A 424 44.41 -23.43 -53.15
C VAL A 424 44.26 -24.29 -54.38
N VAL A 425 44.08 -25.59 -54.19
CA VAL A 425 43.78 -26.55 -55.26
C VAL A 425 42.34 -27.07 -55.04
N PRO A 426 41.39 -26.72 -55.91
CA PRO A 426 40.00 -27.16 -55.79
C PRO A 426 39.87 -28.68 -55.69
N GLY A 427 39.10 -29.19 -54.74
CA GLY A 427 38.91 -30.63 -54.50
C GLY A 427 40.07 -31.36 -53.85
N VAL A 428 41.20 -30.66 -53.55
CA VAL A 428 42.39 -31.26 -52.90
C VAL A 428 42.71 -30.54 -51.58
N THR A 429 42.90 -29.22 -51.61
CA THR A 429 43.23 -28.41 -50.43
C THR A 429 42.04 -27.61 -49.93
N THR A 430 40.98 -27.50 -50.74
CA THR A 430 39.70 -26.84 -50.31
C THR A 430 38.97 -27.69 -49.31
N ARG A 431 38.50 -27.05 -48.21
CA ARG A 431 37.78 -27.70 -47.12
C ARG A 431 36.37 -27.14 -47.03
N THR A 432 35.41 -28.01 -46.67
CA THR A 432 34.05 -27.66 -46.30
C THR A 432 33.79 -28.07 -44.85
N ARG A 433 32.87 -27.39 -44.19
CA ARG A 433 32.43 -27.75 -42.83
C ARG A 433 31.44 -28.88 -42.89
N LEU A 434 31.74 -29.96 -42.21
CA LEU A 434 30.80 -31.05 -42.02
C LEU A 434 29.97 -30.79 -40.77
N TYR A 435 28.68 -30.72 -40.97
CA TYR A 435 27.73 -30.56 -39.86
C TYR A 435 26.97 -31.87 -39.67
N GLY A 436 27.03 -32.42 -38.49
CA GLY A 436 26.20 -33.53 -38.04
C GLY A 436 24.98 -33.02 -37.25
N GLU A 437 24.02 -33.89 -37.09
CA GLU A 437 22.88 -33.66 -36.22
C GLU A 437 23.23 -34.10 -34.79
N GLY A 438 23.60 -33.17 -33.93
CA GLY A 438 23.77 -33.43 -32.52
C GLY A 438 22.44 -33.43 -31.81
N ALA A 439 22.30 -34.33 -30.82
CA ALA A 439 21.21 -34.14 -29.85
C ALA A 439 21.44 -32.81 -29.13
N GLY A 440 20.67 -31.81 -29.45
CA GLY A 440 20.69 -30.54 -28.75
C GLY A 440 20.55 -30.76 -27.24
N GLY A 441 21.13 -29.88 -26.43
CA GLY A 441 21.05 -29.98 -24.97
C GLY A 441 19.59 -30.14 -24.51
N ASP A 442 19.41 -30.78 -23.34
CA ASP A 442 18.04 -31.03 -22.80
C ASP A 442 17.30 -29.69 -22.72
N PRO A 443 16.22 -29.49 -23.50
CA PRO A 443 15.58 -28.19 -23.61
C PRO A 443 15.04 -27.77 -22.25
N ARG A 444 15.33 -26.53 -21.84
CA ARG A 444 14.82 -26.00 -20.57
C ARG A 444 13.30 -25.98 -20.60
N PRO A 445 12.66 -26.45 -19.51
CA PRO A 445 11.20 -26.37 -19.41
C PRO A 445 10.73 -24.93 -19.59
N THR A 446 9.76 -24.72 -20.46
CA THR A 446 9.14 -23.40 -20.69
C THR A 446 7.73 -23.37 -20.14
N PRO A 447 7.30 -22.27 -19.49
CA PRO A 447 5.94 -22.20 -18.95
C PRO A 447 4.91 -22.09 -20.09
N TYR A 448 3.69 -22.58 -19.81
CA TYR A 448 2.55 -22.28 -20.64
C TYR A 448 2.22 -20.80 -20.60
N ASP A 449 1.73 -20.21 -21.69
CA ASP A 449 1.10 -18.90 -21.63
C ASP A 449 -0.33 -19.02 -21.03
N LEU A 450 -0.86 -17.95 -20.44
CA LEU A 450 -2.16 -17.95 -19.78
C LEU A 450 -3.15 -17.02 -20.49
N TYR A 451 -4.26 -17.59 -20.96
CA TYR A 451 -5.46 -16.81 -21.30
C TYR A 451 -6.39 -16.84 -20.09
N LEU A 452 -6.73 -15.67 -19.54
CA LEU A 452 -7.61 -15.51 -18.40
C LEU A 452 -8.89 -14.78 -18.83
N GLY A 453 -9.97 -15.54 -19.01
CA GLY A 453 -11.31 -15.04 -19.30
C GLY A 453 -12.08 -14.82 -18.00
N VAL A 454 -12.65 -13.64 -17.80
CA VAL A 454 -13.43 -13.31 -16.60
C VAL A 454 -14.81 -12.87 -17.00
N ASP A 455 -15.79 -13.49 -16.40
CA ASP A 455 -17.17 -13.08 -16.45
C ASP A 455 -17.37 -11.81 -15.61
N CYS A 456 -18.00 -10.80 -16.21
CA CYS A 456 -18.27 -9.53 -15.58
C CYS A 456 -19.75 -9.18 -15.56
N SER A 457 -20.62 -10.20 -15.53
CA SER A 457 -22.06 -10.05 -15.28
C SER A 457 -22.34 -9.54 -13.86
N GLY A 458 -23.53 -9.01 -13.65
CA GLY A 458 -23.94 -8.44 -12.37
C GLY A 458 -23.87 -9.40 -11.18
N SER A 459 -24.04 -10.70 -11.45
CA SER A 459 -23.97 -11.78 -10.45
C SER A 459 -22.57 -11.94 -9.83
N MET A 460 -21.51 -11.62 -10.59
CA MET A 460 -20.12 -11.71 -10.10
C MET A 460 -19.75 -10.63 -9.07
N GLY A 461 -20.54 -9.56 -9.01
CA GLY A 461 -20.30 -8.44 -8.10
C GLY A 461 -19.07 -7.60 -8.45
N ASP A 462 -19.05 -6.35 -8.01
CA ASP A 462 -17.89 -5.47 -8.23
C ASP A 462 -16.74 -5.85 -7.28
N PRO A 463 -15.57 -6.29 -7.81
CA PRO A 463 -14.42 -6.69 -6.99
C PRO A 463 -13.80 -5.52 -6.22
N ALA A 464 -14.06 -4.26 -6.59
CA ALA A 464 -13.62 -3.10 -5.83
C ALA A 464 -14.49 -2.84 -4.58
N ALA A 465 -15.73 -3.34 -4.55
CA ALA A 465 -16.65 -3.16 -3.44
C ALA A 465 -16.70 -4.38 -2.50
N ARG A 466 -16.59 -5.58 -3.05
CA ARG A 466 -16.71 -6.85 -2.30
C ARG A 466 -15.63 -7.85 -2.72
N LEU A 467 -15.28 -8.75 -1.80
CA LEU A 467 -14.37 -9.85 -2.11
C LEU A 467 -15.01 -10.79 -3.16
N SER A 468 -14.30 -10.95 -4.28
CA SER A 468 -14.63 -11.93 -5.32
C SER A 468 -13.60 -13.06 -5.29
N TYR A 469 -14.02 -14.26 -4.89
CA TYR A 469 -13.13 -15.44 -4.91
C TYR A 469 -12.67 -15.83 -6.31
N PRO A 470 -13.49 -15.78 -7.36
CA PRO A 470 -13.02 -16.00 -8.72
C PRO A 470 -11.93 -15.01 -9.15
N VAL A 471 -12.10 -13.70 -8.85
CA VAL A 471 -11.08 -12.69 -9.16
C VAL A 471 -9.80 -12.92 -8.35
N LEU A 472 -9.91 -13.34 -7.09
CA LEU A 472 -8.75 -13.70 -6.28
C LEU A 472 -8.04 -14.94 -6.83
N ALA A 473 -8.77 -15.97 -7.25
CA ALA A 473 -8.23 -17.13 -7.94
C ALA A 473 -7.50 -16.72 -9.23
N GLY A 474 -8.14 -15.86 -10.02
CA GLY A 474 -7.54 -15.28 -11.21
C GLY A 474 -6.23 -14.56 -10.91
N ALA A 475 -6.18 -13.75 -9.84
CA ALA A 475 -4.98 -13.05 -9.40
C ALA A 475 -3.85 -14.01 -8.99
N VAL A 476 -4.16 -15.07 -8.23
CA VAL A 476 -3.18 -16.11 -7.86
C VAL A 476 -2.59 -16.77 -9.11
N MET A 477 -3.44 -17.17 -10.06
CA MET A 477 -3.00 -17.82 -11.28
C MET A 477 -2.21 -16.89 -12.20
N LEU A 478 -2.66 -15.64 -12.34
CA LEU A 478 -1.99 -14.60 -13.11
C LEU A 478 -0.58 -14.32 -12.58
N LEU A 479 -0.44 -14.06 -11.27
CA LEU A 479 0.86 -13.80 -10.65
C LEU A 479 1.76 -15.03 -10.69
N SER A 480 1.21 -16.24 -10.56
CA SER A 480 1.95 -17.49 -10.69
C SER A 480 2.51 -17.67 -12.12
N ALA A 481 1.71 -17.38 -13.14
CA ALA A 481 2.11 -17.44 -14.54
C ALA A 481 3.21 -16.40 -14.85
N LEU A 482 3.01 -15.16 -14.44
CA LEU A 482 4.00 -14.08 -14.64
C LEU A 482 5.33 -14.38 -13.94
N ARG A 483 5.28 -14.89 -12.72
CA ARG A 483 6.49 -15.30 -11.96
C ARG A 483 7.26 -16.41 -12.65
N ALA A 484 6.57 -17.32 -13.33
CA ALA A 484 7.18 -18.39 -14.13
C ALA A 484 7.74 -17.90 -15.48
N GLY A 485 7.47 -16.64 -15.86
CA GLY A 485 7.90 -16.06 -17.13
C GLY A 485 6.93 -16.32 -18.29
N SER A 486 5.66 -16.64 -18.00
CA SER A 486 4.58 -16.72 -18.96
C SER A 486 4.17 -15.34 -19.48
N LYS A 487 3.59 -15.30 -20.68
CA LYS A 487 2.78 -14.18 -21.12
C LYS A 487 1.33 -14.44 -20.74
N VAL A 488 0.61 -13.38 -20.36
CA VAL A 488 -0.78 -13.45 -19.96
C VAL A 488 -1.64 -12.55 -20.86
N LYS A 489 -2.89 -12.96 -21.10
CA LYS A 489 -3.93 -12.16 -21.74
C LYS A 489 -5.19 -12.23 -20.89
N VAL A 490 -5.60 -11.11 -20.31
CA VAL A 490 -6.85 -10.99 -19.53
C VAL A 490 -7.93 -10.43 -20.42
N VAL A 491 -9.11 -11.06 -20.40
CA VAL A 491 -10.29 -10.67 -21.17
C VAL A 491 -11.50 -10.68 -20.24
N LEU A 492 -12.06 -9.52 -19.99
CA LEU A 492 -13.33 -9.37 -19.29
C LEU A 492 -14.47 -9.34 -20.32
N SER A 493 -15.50 -10.10 -20.07
CA SER A 493 -16.62 -10.18 -20.97
C SER A 493 -17.93 -9.89 -20.26
N GLY A 494 -18.73 -9.06 -20.90
CA GLY A 494 -20.12 -8.78 -20.56
C GLY A 494 -21.04 -9.15 -21.70
N GLU A 495 -22.13 -8.41 -21.86
CA GLU A 495 -23.04 -8.51 -23.01
C GLU A 495 -22.32 -8.31 -24.37
N PRO A 496 -22.92 -8.73 -25.47
CA PRO A 496 -22.35 -8.49 -26.78
C PRO A 496 -21.98 -7.02 -27.00
N GLY A 497 -20.71 -6.75 -27.32
CA GLY A 497 -20.18 -5.39 -27.45
C GLY A 497 -19.57 -4.82 -26.18
N SER A 498 -19.81 -5.39 -25.00
CA SER A 498 -19.22 -4.99 -23.74
C SER A 498 -18.04 -5.89 -23.39
N THR A 499 -16.82 -5.42 -23.64
CA THR A 499 -15.60 -6.18 -23.39
C THR A 499 -14.48 -5.24 -22.98
N ILE A 500 -13.70 -5.64 -21.99
CA ILE A 500 -12.43 -5.02 -21.64
C ILE A 500 -11.36 -6.11 -21.79
N ALA A 501 -10.36 -5.88 -22.61
CA ALA A 501 -9.35 -6.87 -22.87
C ALA A 501 -7.96 -6.25 -23.01
N MET A 502 -6.96 -7.00 -22.62
CA MET A 502 -5.58 -6.66 -22.98
C MET A 502 -5.41 -6.76 -24.51
N PRO A 503 -4.61 -5.87 -25.12
CA PRO A 503 -4.42 -5.87 -26.59
C PRO A 503 -3.79 -7.17 -27.10
N GLY A 504 -3.04 -7.89 -26.27
CA GLY A 504 -2.37 -9.14 -26.60
C GLY A 504 -1.80 -9.82 -25.37
N PHE A 505 -1.07 -10.90 -25.59
CA PHE A 505 -0.31 -11.55 -24.53
C PHE A 505 0.90 -10.71 -24.11
N SER A 506 0.99 -10.37 -22.83
CA SER A 506 2.04 -9.51 -22.26
C SER A 506 2.56 -10.07 -20.93
N ARG A 507 3.70 -9.54 -20.47
CA ARG A 507 4.25 -9.78 -19.13
C ARG A 507 4.06 -8.58 -18.21
N ASP A 508 3.30 -7.59 -18.63
CA ASP A 508 2.97 -6.42 -17.82
C ASP A 508 1.96 -6.81 -16.74
N ASP A 509 2.46 -6.94 -15.51
CA ASP A 509 1.67 -7.34 -14.35
C ASP A 509 0.68 -6.26 -13.91
N SER A 510 1.06 -4.99 -14.04
CA SER A 510 0.20 -3.86 -13.70
C SER A 510 -1.01 -3.79 -14.64
N LEU A 511 -0.76 -3.85 -15.95
CA LEU A 511 -1.83 -3.87 -16.94
C LEU A 511 -2.76 -5.07 -16.74
N ALA A 512 -2.19 -6.25 -16.48
CA ALA A 512 -2.96 -7.48 -16.31
C ALA A 512 -3.83 -7.44 -15.04
N MET A 513 -3.27 -7.00 -13.90
CA MET A 513 -4.02 -6.85 -12.64
C MET A 513 -5.11 -5.77 -12.75
N ARG A 514 -4.81 -4.60 -13.31
CA ARG A 514 -5.80 -3.55 -13.54
C ARG A 514 -6.92 -4.00 -14.44
N THR A 515 -6.61 -4.79 -15.48
CA THR A 515 -7.64 -5.37 -16.34
C THR A 515 -8.50 -6.35 -15.56
N LEU A 516 -7.90 -7.25 -14.77
CA LEU A 516 -8.59 -8.30 -14.01
C LEU A 516 -9.64 -7.76 -13.02
N VAL A 517 -9.36 -6.64 -12.37
CA VAL A 517 -10.25 -6.06 -11.34
C VAL A 517 -11.30 -5.10 -11.90
N ASN A 518 -11.37 -4.92 -13.22
CA ASN A 518 -12.45 -4.14 -13.82
C ASN A 518 -13.79 -4.87 -13.68
N TYR A 519 -14.87 -4.11 -13.87
CA TYR A 519 -16.22 -4.62 -13.75
C TYR A 519 -17.14 -3.95 -14.77
N LEU A 520 -17.97 -4.76 -15.46
CA LEU A 520 -18.90 -4.27 -16.47
C LEU A 520 -20.34 -4.20 -15.96
N GLY A 521 -20.72 -5.08 -15.03
CA GLY A 521 -22.04 -5.07 -14.39
C GLY A 521 -23.20 -5.34 -15.35
N THR A 522 -22.96 -6.13 -16.40
CA THR A 522 -23.97 -6.46 -17.44
C THR A 522 -24.92 -7.56 -16.97
N GLY A 523 -26.05 -7.73 -17.66
CA GLY A 523 -27.05 -8.74 -17.30
C GLY A 523 -26.58 -10.19 -17.54
N PHE A 524 -25.68 -10.42 -18.48
CA PHE A 524 -25.08 -11.72 -18.76
C PHE A 524 -23.74 -11.54 -19.48
N SER A 525 -22.98 -12.64 -19.65
CA SER A 525 -21.64 -12.61 -20.24
C SER A 525 -21.54 -13.48 -21.48
N PHE A 526 -20.73 -13.03 -22.44
CA PHE A 526 -20.40 -13.75 -23.68
C PHE A 526 -18.95 -14.29 -23.67
N GLY A 527 -18.40 -14.56 -22.51
CA GLY A 527 -17.00 -14.95 -22.34
C GLY A 527 -16.52 -16.11 -23.19
N ILE A 528 -17.36 -17.12 -23.38
CA ILE A 528 -17.06 -18.28 -24.24
C ILE A 528 -16.90 -17.87 -25.70
N HIS A 529 -17.76 -17.01 -26.20
CA HIS A 529 -17.69 -16.57 -27.61
C HIS A 529 -16.43 -15.72 -27.88
N ARG A 530 -15.87 -15.06 -26.85
CA ARG A 530 -14.61 -14.30 -26.96
C ARG A 530 -13.38 -15.19 -27.19
N LEU A 531 -13.46 -16.48 -26.85
CA LEU A 531 -12.40 -17.42 -27.18
C LEU A 531 -12.16 -17.54 -28.67
N ALA A 532 -13.24 -17.40 -29.50
CA ALA A 532 -13.11 -17.44 -30.95
C ALA A 532 -12.25 -16.32 -31.54
N GLU A 533 -12.20 -15.15 -30.88
CA GLU A 533 -11.38 -14.00 -31.28
C GLU A 533 -9.87 -14.26 -31.07
N THR A 534 -9.53 -15.07 -30.05
CA THR A 534 -8.15 -15.41 -29.77
C THR A 534 -7.74 -16.74 -30.37
N PHE A 535 -8.58 -17.78 -30.27
CA PHE A 535 -8.31 -19.14 -30.72
C PHE A 535 -9.05 -19.48 -32.03
N GLY A 536 -9.13 -18.50 -32.94
CA GLY A 536 -9.72 -18.67 -34.27
C GLY A 536 -8.93 -19.61 -35.18
N ALA A 537 -9.35 -19.70 -36.46
CA ALA A 537 -8.68 -20.58 -37.42
C ALA A 537 -7.22 -20.22 -37.68
N ASP A 538 -6.90 -18.93 -37.58
CA ASP A 538 -5.55 -18.37 -37.80
C ASP A 538 -4.67 -18.35 -36.54
N TRP A 539 -5.13 -18.99 -35.46
CA TRP A 539 -4.34 -19.05 -34.22
C TRP A 539 -3.05 -19.81 -34.43
N SER A 540 -1.94 -19.13 -34.20
CA SER A 540 -0.61 -19.72 -34.13
C SER A 540 0.15 -19.14 -32.96
N SER A 541 0.73 -19.97 -32.11
CA SER A 541 1.60 -19.55 -31.03
C SER A 541 2.80 -20.49 -30.93
N THR A 542 3.94 -19.93 -30.66
CA THR A 542 5.18 -20.69 -30.40
C THR A 542 5.13 -21.41 -29.04
N ARG A 543 4.22 -21.01 -28.16
CA ARG A 543 4.02 -21.62 -26.84
C ARG A 543 2.59 -22.08 -26.67
N PRO A 544 2.37 -23.28 -26.14
CA PRO A 544 1.03 -23.71 -25.76
C PRO A 544 0.46 -22.81 -24.67
N THR A 545 -0.82 -22.51 -24.79
CA THR A 545 -1.53 -21.58 -23.90
C THR A 545 -2.55 -22.35 -23.06
N HIS A 546 -2.55 -22.14 -21.73
CA HIS A 546 -3.63 -22.63 -20.87
C HIS A 546 -4.77 -21.62 -20.83
N ILE A 547 -6.00 -22.07 -21.00
CA ILE A 547 -7.21 -21.26 -20.91
C ILE A 547 -7.81 -21.43 -19.51
N LEU A 548 -7.94 -20.33 -18.76
CA LEU A 548 -8.67 -20.29 -17.49
C LEU A 548 -9.84 -19.33 -17.63
N VAL A 549 -11.07 -19.82 -17.39
CA VAL A 549 -12.29 -19.01 -17.42
C VAL A 549 -12.89 -18.96 -16.02
N LEU A 550 -13.11 -17.76 -15.51
CA LEU A 550 -13.73 -17.47 -14.23
C LEU A 550 -15.17 -17.03 -14.50
N SER A 551 -16.16 -17.74 -13.97
CA SER A 551 -17.59 -17.46 -14.21
C SER A 551 -18.44 -18.04 -13.08
N ASP A 552 -19.73 -17.80 -13.17
CA ASP A 552 -20.75 -18.39 -12.32
C ASP A 552 -21.76 -19.24 -13.14
N HIS A 553 -22.99 -19.34 -12.67
CA HIS A 553 -24.02 -20.15 -13.30
C HIS A 553 -24.50 -19.61 -14.66
N ASP A 554 -24.29 -18.34 -14.96
CA ASP A 554 -24.72 -17.71 -16.23
C ASP A 554 -23.94 -18.26 -17.42
N MET A 555 -22.77 -18.85 -17.19
CA MET A 555 -21.97 -19.54 -18.19
C MET A 555 -22.76 -20.60 -18.96
N PHE A 556 -23.68 -21.33 -18.34
CA PHE A 556 -24.42 -22.38 -18.99
C PHE A 556 -25.35 -21.84 -20.09
N SER A 557 -25.90 -20.63 -19.91
CA SER A 557 -26.67 -19.94 -20.94
C SER A 557 -25.82 -19.55 -22.16
N MET A 558 -24.57 -19.12 -21.93
CA MET A 558 -23.60 -18.78 -22.98
C MET A 558 -23.29 -19.98 -23.90
N LEU A 559 -23.19 -21.17 -23.31
CA LEU A 559 -22.85 -22.38 -24.03
C LEU A 559 -23.94 -22.79 -25.03
N GLU A 560 -25.19 -22.56 -24.69
CA GLU A 560 -26.34 -22.86 -25.55
C GLU A 560 -26.63 -21.77 -26.61
N GLN A 561 -26.17 -20.55 -26.39
CA GLN A 561 -26.40 -19.45 -27.32
C GLN A 561 -25.61 -19.62 -28.61
N LYS A 562 -26.22 -19.17 -29.73
CA LYS A 562 -25.61 -19.17 -31.06
C LYS A 562 -25.05 -17.79 -31.37
N GLN A 563 -23.82 -17.75 -31.83
CA GLN A 563 -23.21 -16.58 -32.45
C GLN A 563 -22.90 -16.95 -33.93
N GLY A 564 -23.69 -16.42 -34.84
CA GLY A 564 -23.63 -16.85 -36.24
C GLY A 564 -24.05 -18.31 -36.43
N LYS A 565 -23.14 -19.14 -36.95
CA LYS A 565 -23.39 -20.58 -37.19
C LYS A 565 -22.92 -21.48 -36.03
N SER A 566 -22.13 -20.95 -35.07
CA SER A 566 -21.50 -21.72 -33.99
C SER A 566 -22.23 -21.51 -32.67
N THR A 567 -22.37 -22.58 -31.89
CA THR A 567 -22.81 -22.53 -30.50
C THR A 567 -21.61 -22.24 -29.58
N GLY A 568 -21.85 -21.83 -28.33
CA GLY A 568 -20.79 -21.72 -27.34
C GLY A 568 -20.03 -23.03 -27.10
N TRP A 569 -20.72 -24.19 -27.27
CA TRP A 569 -20.10 -25.52 -27.21
C TRP A 569 -19.06 -25.74 -28.31
N ASP A 570 -19.39 -25.32 -29.55
CA ASP A 570 -18.49 -25.44 -30.69
C ASP A 570 -17.23 -24.59 -30.48
N VAL A 571 -17.41 -23.36 -29.97
CA VAL A 571 -16.32 -22.44 -29.67
C VAL A 571 -15.43 -22.99 -28.54
N ALA A 572 -16.03 -23.48 -27.45
CA ALA A 572 -15.31 -24.06 -26.33
C ALA A 572 -14.49 -25.29 -26.73
N SER A 573 -15.06 -26.18 -27.54
CA SER A 573 -14.37 -27.37 -28.06
C SER A 573 -13.19 -26.99 -28.97
N ALA A 574 -13.43 -26.06 -29.91
CA ALA A 574 -12.39 -25.59 -30.84
C ALA A 574 -11.22 -24.90 -30.10
N ALA A 575 -11.52 -24.10 -29.08
CA ALA A 575 -10.49 -23.41 -28.28
C ALA A 575 -9.58 -24.40 -27.55
N VAL A 576 -10.13 -25.43 -26.90
CA VAL A 576 -9.34 -26.48 -26.23
C VAL A 576 -8.45 -27.23 -27.21
N ALA A 577 -8.98 -27.57 -28.38
CA ALA A 577 -8.21 -28.28 -29.40
C ALA A 577 -6.99 -27.47 -29.91
N ARG A 578 -7.11 -26.14 -29.93
CA ARG A 578 -6.08 -25.24 -30.50
C ARG A 578 -5.11 -24.66 -29.49
N CYS A 579 -5.49 -24.50 -28.23
CA CYS A 579 -4.66 -23.81 -27.23
C CYS A 579 -3.39 -24.60 -26.84
N GLY A 580 -3.41 -25.93 -26.97
CA GLY A 580 -2.27 -26.81 -26.67
C GLY A 580 -1.91 -26.94 -25.18
N GLY A 581 -2.40 -26.07 -24.31
CA GLY A 581 -2.13 -26.05 -22.88
C GLY A 581 -3.26 -26.58 -22.00
N GLY A 582 -4.41 -26.93 -22.60
CA GLY A 582 -5.63 -27.34 -21.91
C GLY A 582 -6.45 -26.16 -21.38
N ALA A 583 -7.62 -26.45 -20.83
CA ALA A 583 -8.56 -25.43 -20.39
C ALA A 583 -9.21 -25.79 -19.06
N THR A 584 -9.48 -24.79 -18.23
CA THR A 584 -10.13 -24.93 -16.93
C THR A 584 -11.23 -23.90 -16.76
N PHE A 585 -12.39 -24.34 -16.30
CA PHE A 585 -13.42 -23.46 -15.73
C PHE A 585 -13.29 -23.44 -14.21
N LEU A 586 -13.24 -22.24 -13.67
CA LEU A 586 -13.36 -21.97 -12.26
C LEU A 586 -14.69 -21.30 -11.99
N LEU A 587 -15.57 -21.99 -11.29
CA LEU A 587 -16.97 -21.61 -11.16
C LEU A 587 -17.35 -21.39 -9.69
N GLN A 588 -18.07 -20.30 -9.45
CA GLN A 588 -18.75 -20.06 -8.17
C GLN A 588 -20.22 -20.51 -8.30
N LEU A 589 -20.55 -21.70 -7.80
CA LEU A 589 -21.88 -22.27 -7.92
C LEU A 589 -22.44 -22.71 -6.58
N SER A 590 -23.69 -22.29 -6.29
CA SER A 590 -24.42 -22.82 -5.14
C SER A 590 -24.69 -24.34 -5.28
N GLN A 591 -24.86 -25.05 -4.17
CA GLN A 591 -25.11 -26.49 -4.17
C GLN A 591 -26.33 -26.88 -5.00
N SER A 592 -27.41 -26.08 -4.97
CA SER A 592 -28.61 -26.30 -5.78
C SER A 592 -28.34 -26.16 -7.27
N THR A 593 -27.50 -25.20 -7.67
CA THR A 593 -27.10 -24.98 -9.06
C THR A 593 -26.19 -26.10 -9.56
N ARG A 594 -25.26 -26.61 -8.73
CA ARG A 594 -24.40 -27.76 -9.06
C ARG A 594 -25.22 -28.98 -9.45
N THR A 595 -26.27 -29.28 -8.68
CA THR A 595 -27.15 -30.41 -8.97
C THR A 595 -27.96 -30.19 -10.27
N ARG A 596 -28.49 -28.98 -10.46
CA ARG A 596 -29.28 -28.63 -11.66
C ARG A 596 -28.45 -28.69 -12.95
N SER A 597 -27.21 -28.30 -12.91
CA SER A 597 -26.32 -28.18 -14.06
C SER A 597 -25.36 -29.37 -14.22
N ALA A 598 -25.63 -30.50 -13.57
CA ALA A 598 -24.74 -31.66 -13.57
C ALA A 598 -24.48 -32.21 -14.98
N GLU A 599 -25.48 -32.19 -15.86
CA GLU A 599 -25.36 -32.63 -17.26
C GLU A 599 -24.43 -31.73 -18.08
N GLN A 600 -24.58 -30.40 -17.96
CA GLN A 600 -23.71 -29.43 -18.64
C GLN A 600 -22.28 -29.54 -18.13
N LEU A 601 -22.09 -29.72 -16.82
CA LEU A 601 -20.76 -29.94 -16.22
C LEU A 601 -20.09 -31.21 -16.74
N ALA A 602 -20.86 -32.30 -16.87
CA ALA A 602 -20.38 -33.57 -17.47
C ALA A 602 -20.00 -33.38 -18.94
N ARG A 603 -20.83 -32.71 -19.73
CA ARG A 603 -20.56 -32.40 -21.13
C ARG A 603 -19.32 -31.54 -21.31
N MET A 604 -19.12 -30.53 -20.41
CA MET A 604 -17.94 -29.68 -20.39
C MET A 604 -16.65 -30.50 -20.20
N LYS A 605 -16.68 -31.45 -19.27
CA LYS A 605 -15.55 -32.38 -19.05
C LYS A 605 -15.32 -33.27 -20.26
N ALA A 606 -16.37 -33.72 -20.90
CA ALA A 606 -16.27 -34.58 -22.07
C ALA A 606 -15.59 -33.91 -23.28
N ILE A 607 -15.72 -32.59 -23.45
CA ILE A 607 -15.05 -31.84 -24.51
C ILE A 607 -13.61 -31.38 -24.11
N GLY A 608 -13.09 -31.83 -22.95
CA GLY A 608 -11.70 -31.64 -22.56
C GLY A 608 -11.45 -30.48 -21.60
N TRP A 609 -12.47 -29.87 -21.00
CA TRP A 609 -12.33 -28.85 -19.98
C TRP A 609 -12.27 -29.47 -18.59
N ASN A 610 -11.35 -28.97 -17.74
CA ASN A 610 -11.43 -29.18 -16.30
C ASN A 610 -12.47 -28.23 -15.71
N VAL A 611 -13.20 -28.70 -14.69
CA VAL A 611 -14.19 -27.88 -13.98
C VAL A 611 -13.89 -27.93 -12.51
N GLU A 612 -13.59 -26.79 -11.95
CA GLU A 612 -13.28 -26.57 -10.54
C GLU A 612 -14.29 -25.61 -9.91
N LEU A 613 -14.63 -25.85 -8.65
CA LEU A 613 -15.60 -25.05 -7.90
C LEU A 613 -14.89 -24.34 -6.75
N VAL A 614 -15.21 -23.06 -6.50
CA VAL A 614 -14.57 -22.26 -5.46
C VAL A 614 -15.61 -21.41 -4.73
N ASP A 615 -15.83 -21.74 -3.45
CA ASP A 615 -16.73 -21.01 -2.56
C ASP A 615 -15.98 -20.39 -1.35
N SER A 616 -14.72 -20.79 -1.11
CA SER A 616 -13.91 -20.35 0.03
C SER A 616 -12.43 -20.18 -0.34
N MET A 617 -11.67 -19.56 0.57
CA MET A 617 -10.20 -19.45 0.41
C MET A 617 -9.51 -20.82 0.44
N ASP A 618 -9.98 -21.76 1.25
CA ASP A 618 -9.41 -23.10 1.34
C ASP A 618 -9.57 -23.86 0.02
N GLU A 619 -10.75 -23.76 -0.59
CA GLU A 619 -11.01 -24.36 -1.90
C GLU A 619 -10.17 -23.70 -3.00
N LEU A 620 -9.94 -22.38 -2.91
CA LEU A 620 -9.06 -21.67 -3.82
C LEU A 620 -7.60 -22.13 -3.69
N VAL A 621 -7.09 -22.27 -2.49
CA VAL A 621 -5.72 -22.75 -2.23
C VAL A 621 -5.58 -24.20 -2.68
N GLU A 622 -6.58 -25.02 -2.43
CA GLU A 622 -6.60 -26.42 -2.88
C GLU A 622 -6.68 -26.53 -4.42
N PHE A 623 -7.48 -25.68 -5.07
CA PHE A 623 -7.49 -25.57 -6.53
C PHE A 623 -6.09 -25.23 -7.07
N ALA A 624 -5.44 -24.20 -6.52
CA ALA A 624 -4.13 -23.80 -6.93
C ALA A 624 -3.11 -24.94 -6.78
N ARG A 625 -3.12 -25.65 -5.63
CA ARG A 625 -2.26 -26.81 -5.37
C ARG A 625 -2.53 -27.97 -6.35
N ARG A 626 -3.79 -28.30 -6.60
CA ARG A 626 -4.16 -29.36 -7.56
C ARG A 626 -3.75 -29.00 -8.97
N PHE A 627 -3.97 -27.78 -9.39
CA PHE A 627 -3.55 -27.27 -10.68
C PHE A 627 -2.05 -27.46 -10.91
N SER A 628 -1.24 -27.11 -9.91
CA SER A 628 0.20 -27.33 -9.93
C SER A 628 0.57 -28.82 -10.05
N ARG A 629 -0.01 -29.69 -9.21
CA ARG A 629 0.32 -31.14 -9.15
C ARG A 629 -0.06 -31.88 -10.41
N THR A 630 -1.23 -31.61 -10.98
CA THR A 630 -1.74 -32.32 -12.17
C THR A 630 -0.85 -32.11 -13.39
N ARG A 631 -0.09 -31.04 -13.42
CA ARG A 631 0.80 -30.69 -14.55
C ARG A 631 2.28 -30.97 -14.29
N TYR A 632 2.69 -31.15 -13.01
CA TYR A 632 4.08 -31.48 -12.63
C TYR A 632 4.30 -32.97 -12.32
N GLY A 633 3.24 -33.75 -12.14
CA GLY A 633 3.29 -35.16 -11.77
C GLY A 633 3.59 -36.07 -12.95
N ARG A 634 4.73 -35.89 -13.59
CA ARG A 634 5.35 -36.92 -14.45
C ARG A 634 6.86 -36.92 -14.23
#